data_f8bf63c3ee42a5a7521188ed2df705c7
#
_entry.id   f8bf63c3ee42a5a7521188ed2df705c7
#
_cell.length_a   1.000
_cell.length_b   1.000
_cell.length_c   1.000
_cell.angle_alpha   90.00
_cell.angle_beta   90.00
_cell.angle_gamma   90.00
#
_symmetry.space_group_name_H-M   'P 1'
#
loop_
_entity.id
_entity.type
_entity.pdbx_description
1 polymer ?
#
loop_
_entity_poly.entity_id
_entity_poly.type
_entity_poly.pdbx_seq_one_letter_code
_entity_poly.pdbx_strand_id
1 'polypeptide(L)'
;MLFYVNWLERGFRVVHTPGIARAFVRVENNGDLFTLTDLGGFDLPQRNGPFQATHFNKHDEVIEGPITCNTRLGLAAWLRTRSTIPIPTDPRM
;
A
#
# COMPACT_ATOMS: atom_id res chain seq x y z
N MET A 1 -21.04 0.95 -10.51
CA MET A 1 -19.61 0.80 -10.70
C MET A 1 -18.85 1.18 -9.44
N LEU A 2 -17.76 0.55 -9.24
CA LEU A 2 -16.96 0.79 -8.06
C LEU A 2 -16.12 2.05 -8.23
N PHE A 3 -16.13 2.89 -7.22
CA PHE A 3 -15.40 4.15 -7.21
C PHE A 3 -14.25 4.09 -6.20
N TYR A 4 -13.55 2.99 -6.18
CA TYR A 4 -12.40 2.85 -5.30
C TYR A 4 -11.14 2.68 -6.14
N VAL A 5 -10.01 2.97 -5.51
CA VAL A 5 -8.72 2.76 -6.13
C VAL A 5 -8.49 1.26 -6.29
N ASN A 6 -8.16 0.86 -7.51
CA ASN A 6 -7.75 -0.51 -7.75
C ASN A 6 -6.25 -0.61 -7.53
N TRP A 7 -5.86 -1.10 -6.37
CA TRP A 7 -4.46 -1.19 -6.02
C TRP A 7 -3.69 -2.14 -6.92
N LEU A 8 -4.36 -3.14 -7.49
CA LEU A 8 -3.73 -4.05 -8.45
C LEU A 8 -3.30 -3.31 -9.72
N GLU A 9 -4.13 -2.39 -10.20
CA GLU A 9 -3.78 -1.56 -11.37
C GLU A 9 -2.63 -0.62 -11.08
N ARG A 10 -2.39 -0.31 -9.82
CA ARG A 10 -1.28 0.55 -9.39
C ARG A 10 -0.03 -0.24 -9.05
N GLY A 11 0.03 -1.49 -9.44
CA GLY A 11 1.19 -2.35 -9.25
C GLY A 11 1.22 -3.08 -7.92
N PHE A 12 0.19 -2.95 -7.10
CA PHE A 12 0.09 -3.73 -5.88
C PHE A 12 -0.46 -5.12 -6.18
N ARG A 13 0.07 -6.11 -5.51
CA ARG A 13 -0.37 -7.49 -5.62
C ARG A 13 -0.75 -8.01 -4.25
N VAL A 14 -1.67 -8.97 -4.23
CA VAL A 14 -2.03 -9.64 -2.98
C VAL A 14 -0.98 -10.69 -2.69
N VAL A 15 -0.39 -10.62 -1.50
CA VAL A 15 0.58 -11.58 -1.02
C VAL A 15 -0.01 -12.25 0.22
N HIS A 16 0.09 -13.56 0.28
CA HIS A 16 -0.36 -14.36 1.41
C HIS A 16 0.84 -14.86 2.21
N THR A 17 0.76 -14.71 3.51
CA THR A 17 1.57 -15.53 4.41
C THR A 17 0.66 -16.67 4.86
N PRO A 18 0.91 -17.92 4.44
CA PRO A 18 -0.03 -19.01 4.66
C PRO A 18 -0.43 -19.13 6.12
N GLY A 19 -1.75 -19.14 6.36
CA GLY A 19 -2.32 -19.31 7.69
C GLY A 19 -2.22 -18.08 8.60
N ILE A 20 -1.65 -16.95 8.13
CA ILE A 20 -1.40 -15.81 9.00
C ILE A 20 -2.01 -14.52 8.46
N ALA A 21 -1.58 -14.07 7.27
CA ALA A 21 -1.90 -12.73 6.83
C ALA A 21 -2.00 -12.60 5.33
N ARG A 22 -2.70 -11.53 4.89
CA ARG A 22 -2.69 -11.07 3.50
C ARG A 22 -2.33 -9.59 3.50
N ALA A 23 -1.63 -9.17 2.46
CA ALA A 23 -1.27 -7.77 2.29
C ALA A 23 -1.25 -7.42 0.81
N PHE A 24 -1.49 -6.15 0.48
CA PHE A 24 -1.08 -5.63 -0.81
C PHE A 24 0.39 -5.28 -0.75
N VAL A 25 1.14 -5.69 -1.76
CA VAL A 25 2.58 -5.42 -1.83
C VAL A 25 2.91 -4.88 -3.22
N ARG A 26 3.72 -3.84 -3.26
CA ARG A 26 4.28 -3.32 -4.51
C ARG A 26 5.79 -3.20 -4.37
N VAL A 27 6.52 -3.79 -5.34
CA VAL A 27 7.98 -3.70 -5.39
C VAL A 27 8.35 -2.52 -6.29
N GLU A 28 9.21 -1.65 -5.80
CA GLU A 28 9.69 -0.48 -6.52
C GLU A 28 10.87 -0.81 -7.44
N ASN A 29 11.20 0.12 -8.35
CA ASN A 29 12.30 -0.08 -9.30
C ASN A 29 13.65 -0.25 -8.62
N ASN A 30 13.84 0.36 -7.46
CA ASN A 30 15.09 0.24 -6.69
C ASN A 30 15.11 -0.98 -5.76
N GLY A 31 14.07 -1.81 -5.78
CA GLY A 31 13.97 -2.98 -4.93
C GLY A 31 13.26 -2.73 -3.60
N ASP A 32 12.96 -1.49 -3.26
CA ASP A 32 12.13 -1.18 -2.08
C ASP A 32 10.73 -1.76 -2.26
N LEU A 33 10.02 -1.93 -1.16
CA LEU A 33 8.65 -2.39 -1.26
C LEU A 33 7.73 -1.67 -0.28
N PHE A 34 6.47 -1.54 -0.68
CA PHE A 34 5.40 -1.02 0.16
C PHE A 34 4.41 -2.12 0.47
N THR A 35 3.94 -2.15 1.71
CA THR A 35 2.86 -3.06 2.11
C THR A 35 1.67 -2.26 2.61
N LEU A 36 0.48 -2.75 2.30
CA LEU A 36 -0.77 -2.16 2.77
C LEU A 36 -1.61 -3.25 3.41
N THR A 37 -2.07 -3.00 4.62
CA THR A 37 -2.95 -3.90 5.35
C THR A 37 -4.06 -3.12 6.03
N ASP A 38 -4.99 -3.84 6.68
CA ASP A 38 -5.91 -3.23 7.62
C ASP A 38 -5.15 -2.80 8.89
N LEU A 39 -5.85 -2.17 9.83
CA LEU A 39 -5.19 -1.67 11.04
C LEU A 39 -4.66 -2.79 11.94
N GLY A 40 -5.22 -3.99 11.83
CA GLY A 40 -4.71 -5.13 12.57
C GLY A 40 -3.44 -5.72 12.00
N GLY A 41 -3.10 -5.38 10.76
CA GLY A 41 -1.90 -5.89 10.10
C GLY A 41 -2.02 -7.31 9.58
N PHE A 42 -3.23 -7.88 9.56
CA PHE A 42 -3.41 -9.30 9.23
C PHE A 42 -4.15 -9.56 7.93
N ASP A 43 -4.86 -8.57 7.39
CA ASP A 43 -5.66 -8.78 6.20
C ASP A 43 -5.63 -7.54 5.31
N LEU A 44 -6.23 -7.67 4.14
CA LEU A 44 -6.31 -6.57 3.19
C LEU A 44 -7.16 -5.45 3.78
N PRO A 45 -6.77 -4.19 3.51
CA PRO A 45 -7.57 -3.06 3.96
C PRO A 45 -8.88 -3.00 3.18
N GLN A 46 -9.88 -2.37 3.77
CA GLN A 46 -11.08 -2.03 3.03
C GLN A 46 -10.75 -0.93 2.01
N ARG A 47 -11.55 -0.85 0.95
CA ARG A 47 -11.23 0.03 -0.18
C ARG A 47 -11.09 1.51 0.18
N ASN A 48 -11.80 1.96 1.20
CA ASN A 48 -11.76 3.35 1.64
C ASN A 48 -10.85 3.56 2.85
N GLY A 49 -10.21 2.50 3.31
CA GLY A 49 -9.38 2.54 4.50
C GLY A 49 -10.16 2.27 5.77
N PRO A 50 -9.54 2.43 6.91
CA PRO A 50 -8.17 2.92 7.07
C PRO A 50 -7.13 1.93 6.57
N PHE A 51 -5.93 2.45 6.32
CA PHE A 51 -4.81 1.67 5.81
C PHE A 51 -3.65 1.72 6.79
N GLN A 52 -3.00 0.60 6.98
CA GLN A 52 -1.69 0.56 7.61
C GLN A 52 -0.65 0.33 6.52
N ALA A 53 0.31 1.24 6.42
CA ALA A 53 1.29 1.22 5.34
C ALA A 53 2.70 1.16 5.90
N THR A 54 3.56 0.37 5.27
CA THR A 54 4.96 0.26 5.65
C THR A 54 5.83 0.30 4.40
N HIS A 55 6.95 1.01 4.51
CA HIS A 55 7.96 1.10 3.46
C HIS A 55 9.19 0.33 3.92
N PHE A 56 9.58 -0.67 3.13
CA PHE A 56 10.78 -1.48 3.38
C PHE A 56 11.81 -1.20 2.30
N ASN A 57 13.09 -1.32 2.66
CA ASN A 57 14.14 -1.30 1.65
C ASN A 57 14.28 -2.69 1.01
N LYS A 58 15.19 -2.81 0.03
CA LYS A 58 15.39 -4.08 -0.69
C LYS A 58 15.95 -5.20 0.17
N HIS A 59 16.36 -4.91 1.39
CA HIS A 59 16.86 -5.89 2.36
C HIS A 59 15.81 -6.24 3.41
N ASP A 60 14.55 -5.87 3.17
CA ASP A 60 13.42 -6.11 4.07
C ASP A 60 13.52 -5.36 5.41
N GLU A 61 14.31 -4.31 5.46
CA GLU A 61 14.39 -3.46 6.62
C GLU A 61 13.36 -2.34 6.53
N VAL A 62 12.71 -2.03 7.64
CA VAL A 62 11.70 -0.96 7.68
C VAL A 62 12.39 0.39 7.54
N ILE A 63 12.03 1.13 6.49
CA ILE A 63 12.46 2.52 6.32
C ILE A 63 11.49 3.44 7.07
N GLU A 64 10.21 3.18 6.92
CA GLU A 64 9.16 3.98 7.55
C GLU A 64 7.93 3.13 7.79
N GLY A 65 7.33 3.29 8.95
CA GLY A 65 6.07 2.63 9.27
C GLY A 65 6.18 1.62 10.40
N PRO A 66 5.08 0.93 10.67
CA PRO A 66 3.80 1.12 10.01
C PRO A 66 3.18 2.48 10.35
N ILE A 67 2.57 3.11 9.36
CA ILE A 67 1.83 4.35 9.54
C ILE A 67 0.35 4.11 9.23
N THR A 68 -0.52 4.94 9.80
CA THR A 68 -1.95 4.87 9.53
C THR A 68 -2.34 5.98 8.58
N CYS A 69 -2.96 5.61 7.45
CA CYS A 69 -3.61 6.53 6.54
C CYS A 69 -5.11 6.29 6.62
N ASN A 70 -5.87 7.30 7.04
CA ASN A 70 -7.30 7.12 7.28
C ASN A 70 -8.12 7.11 5.99
N THR A 71 -7.57 7.64 4.91
CA THR A 71 -8.28 7.77 3.63
C THR A 71 -7.40 7.35 2.47
N ARG A 72 -8.05 7.07 1.34
CA ARG A 72 -7.34 6.78 0.09
C ARG A 72 -6.47 7.95 -0.36
N LEU A 73 -6.98 9.18 -0.21
CA LEU A 73 -6.23 10.37 -0.60
C LEU A 73 -4.98 10.54 0.26
N GLY A 74 -5.10 10.30 1.56
CA GLY A 74 -3.95 10.35 2.46
C GLY A 74 -2.91 9.31 2.10
N LEU A 75 -3.35 8.09 1.79
CA LEU A 75 -2.44 7.03 1.37
C LEU A 75 -1.76 7.36 0.05
N ALA A 76 -2.52 7.86 -0.93
CA ALA A 76 -1.96 8.23 -2.23
C ALA A 76 -0.92 9.35 -2.09
N ALA A 77 -1.19 10.34 -1.24
CA ALA A 77 -0.24 11.41 -0.97
C ALA A 77 1.05 10.87 -0.35
N TRP A 78 0.93 9.97 0.61
CA TRP A 78 2.10 9.36 1.25
C TRP A 78 2.93 8.56 0.25
N LEU A 79 2.28 7.75 -0.57
CA LEU A 79 2.98 6.96 -1.59
C LEU A 79 3.65 7.85 -2.62
N ARG A 80 2.98 8.92 -3.04
CA ARG A 80 3.50 9.81 -4.10
C ARG A 80 4.84 10.44 -3.72
N THR A 81 5.03 10.74 -2.45
CA THR A 81 6.27 11.38 -1.98
C THR A 81 7.40 10.39 -1.78
N ARG A 82 7.12 9.09 -1.75
CA ARG A 82 8.10 8.04 -1.41
C ARG A 82 8.36 7.05 -2.52
N SER A 83 7.40 6.91 -3.43
CA SER A 83 7.48 5.93 -4.50
C SER A 83 8.44 6.38 -5.60
N THR A 84 9.17 5.42 -6.17
CA THR A 84 9.95 5.64 -7.40
C THR A 84 9.09 5.45 -8.65
N ILE A 85 7.89 4.91 -8.50
CA ILE A 85 6.94 4.70 -9.59
C ILE A 85 5.91 5.82 -9.51
N PRO A 86 5.71 6.61 -10.58
CA PRO A 86 4.70 7.67 -10.55
C PRO A 86 3.31 7.11 -10.24
N ILE A 87 2.62 7.77 -9.32
CA ILE A 87 1.24 7.44 -9.00
C ILE A 87 0.36 8.37 -9.82
N PRO A 88 -0.50 7.85 -10.68
CA PRO A 88 -1.38 8.71 -11.48
C PRO A 88 -2.25 9.57 -10.58
N THR A 89 -2.41 10.83 -10.94
CA THR A 89 -3.35 11.71 -10.28
C THR A 89 -4.73 11.43 -10.88
N ASP A 90 -5.64 11.00 -10.05
CA ASP A 90 -7.00 10.72 -10.47
C ASP A 90 -7.94 11.54 -9.60
N PRO A 91 -8.74 12.45 -10.19
CA PRO A 91 -9.65 13.27 -9.41
C PRO A 91 -10.70 12.46 -8.66
N ARG A 92 -10.88 11.20 -9.01
CA ARG A 92 -11.81 10.31 -8.31
C ARG A 92 -11.20 9.68 -7.06
N MET A 93 -9.95 9.89 -6.83
CA MET A 93 -9.29 9.38 -5.62
C MET A 93 -9.66 10.23 -4.38
#